data_f63736e6e8af88f6cee3d8a8463fb444
#
_entry.id   f63736e6e8af88f6cee3d8a8463fb444
#
_cell.length_a   1.000
_cell.length_b   1.000
_cell.length_c   1.000
_cell.angle_alpha   90.00
_cell.angle_beta   90.00
_cell.angle_gamma   90.00
#
_symmetry.space_group_name_H-M   'P 1'
#
loop_
_entity.id
_entity.type
_entity.pdbx_description
1 polymer ?
#
loop_
_entity_poly.entity_id
_entity_poly.type
_entity_poly.pdbx_seq_one_letter_code
_entity_poly.pdbx_strand_id
1 'polypeptide(L)'
;SVGLVGSEMCIRDRLDIVKRLRKELGMAIIWITHDLGVVAGIADRVAVMYGGFIVEQAPVKKLYSTPKHPYTRGLLNTLPKLEGERTERLESIKGQPPDLHNIPDSCPFAPRCIHVSEKCQNENPRLEMTDPEHQVACWWNTEKEIFST
;
A
#
# COMPACT_ATOMS: atom_id res chain seq x y z
N SER A 1 34.06 -13.09 -6.40
CA SER A 1 32.85 -12.27 -6.47
C SER A 1 32.36 -11.95 -5.05
N VAL A 2 32.77 -10.81 -4.53
CA VAL A 2 32.38 -10.29 -3.21
C VAL A 2 31.63 -8.98 -3.50
N GLY A 3 30.31 -9.06 -3.68
CA GLY A 3 29.63 -7.83 -4.17
C GLY A 3 28.20 -7.57 -3.73
N LEU A 4 27.47 -8.50 -3.10
CA LEU A 4 26.05 -8.31 -2.82
C LEU A 4 25.63 -8.44 -1.35
N VAL A 5 26.48 -9.03 -0.52
CA VAL A 5 26.17 -9.22 0.92
C VAL A 5 26.29 -7.90 1.72
N GLY A 6 27.05 -6.92 1.22
CA GLY A 6 27.27 -5.65 1.92
C GLY A 6 26.09 -4.66 1.86
N SER A 7 25.22 -4.71 0.85
CA SER A 7 24.14 -3.73 0.71
C SER A 7 22.93 -4.03 1.61
N GLU A 8 22.52 -5.26 1.76
CA GLU A 8 21.40 -5.66 2.61
C GLU A 8 21.73 -5.50 4.11
N MET A 9 22.94 -5.85 4.51
CA MET A 9 23.44 -5.61 5.88
C MET A 9 23.45 -4.12 6.20
N CYS A 10 23.90 -3.29 5.24
CA CYS A 10 23.95 -1.84 5.39
C CYS A 10 22.55 -1.19 5.52
N ILE A 11 21.53 -1.72 4.85
CA ILE A 11 20.15 -1.25 4.97
C ILE A 11 19.60 -1.55 6.36
N ARG A 12 19.80 -2.76 6.85
CA ARG A 12 19.34 -3.18 8.18
C ARG A 12 19.96 -2.33 9.29
N ASP A 13 21.27 -2.11 9.24
CA ASP A 13 21.98 -1.30 10.22
C ASP A 13 21.46 0.15 10.25
N ARG A 14 21.18 0.73 9.09
CA ARG A 14 20.58 2.08 8.98
C ARG A 14 19.17 2.13 9.59
N LEU A 15 18.34 1.12 9.35
CA LEU A 15 17.00 1.05 9.93
C LEU A 15 17.05 0.93 11.45
N ASP A 16 18.00 0.18 12.00
CA ASP A 16 18.17 0.03 13.42
C ASP A 16 18.65 1.32 14.10
N ILE A 17 19.52 2.09 13.42
CA ILE A 17 19.88 3.44 13.86
C ILE A 17 18.67 4.35 13.91
N VAL A 18 17.82 4.37 12.86
CA VAL A 18 16.61 5.17 12.81
C VAL A 18 15.64 4.80 13.94
N LYS A 19 15.42 3.50 14.17
CA LYS A 19 14.57 3.01 15.28
C LYS A 19 15.09 3.48 16.65
N ARG A 20 16.40 3.40 16.85
CA ARG A 20 17.04 3.85 18.09
C ARG A 20 16.88 5.36 18.29
N LEU A 21 17.20 6.17 17.27
CA LEU A 21 17.06 7.63 17.34
C LEU A 21 15.61 8.06 17.59
N ARG A 22 14.65 7.40 16.94
CA ARG A 22 13.22 7.65 17.17
C ARG A 22 12.86 7.44 18.65
N LYS A 23 13.34 6.34 19.24
CA LYS A 23 13.07 6.02 20.65
C LYS A 23 13.76 6.96 21.62
N GLU A 24 15.04 7.29 21.36
CA GLU A 24 15.85 8.14 22.23
C GLU A 24 15.40 9.60 22.22
N LEU A 25 15.02 10.11 21.05
CA LEU A 25 14.65 11.52 20.85
C LEU A 25 13.14 11.77 20.87
N GLY A 26 12.30 10.73 20.96
CA GLY A 26 10.84 10.86 20.95
C GLY A 26 10.29 11.44 19.62
N MET A 27 10.98 11.24 18.50
CA MET A 27 10.61 11.84 17.22
C MET A 27 9.49 11.06 16.52
N ALA A 28 8.60 11.80 15.84
CA ALA A 28 7.77 11.25 14.78
C ALA A 28 8.56 11.27 13.46
N ILE A 29 8.46 10.19 12.67
CA ILE A 29 9.16 10.05 11.39
C ILE A 29 8.15 9.74 10.30
N ILE A 30 8.22 10.48 9.19
CA ILE A 30 7.53 10.14 7.96
C ILE A 30 8.55 9.45 7.05
N TRP A 31 8.26 8.20 6.69
CA TRP A 31 9.12 7.40 5.82
C TRP A 31 8.44 7.17 4.46
N ILE A 32 9.03 7.70 3.40
CA ILE A 32 8.53 7.55 2.02
C ILE A 32 9.38 6.49 1.32
N THR A 33 8.75 5.40 0.89
CA THR A 33 9.42 4.28 0.22
C THR A 33 8.41 3.47 -0.61
N HIS A 34 8.92 2.71 -1.56
CA HIS A 34 8.17 1.67 -2.27
C HIS A 34 8.45 0.26 -1.72
N ASP A 35 9.34 0.13 -0.75
CA ASP A 35 9.70 -1.16 -0.15
C ASP A 35 8.75 -1.50 0.99
N LEU A 36 7.77 -2.36 0.70
CA LEU A 36 6.77 -2.83 1.65
C LEU A 36 7.39 -3.68 2.78
N GLY A 37 8.50 -4.40 2.52
CA GLY A 37 9.21 -5.16 3.52
C GLY A 37 9.83 -4.26 4.60
N VAL A 38 10.43 -3.16 4.18
CA VAL A 38 10.96 -2.13 5.10
C VAL A 38 9.82 -1.52 5.93
N VAL A 39 8.71 -1.12 5.27
CA VAL A 39 7.54 -0.53 5.94
C VAL A 39 6.99 -1.45 7.02
N ALA A 40 6.84 -2.75 6.73
CA ALA A 40 6.36 -3.74 7.70
C ALA A 40 7.20 -3.80 8.99
N GLY A 41 8.51 -3.51 8.87
CA GLY A 41 9.45 -3.61 9.98
C GLY A 41 9.63 -2.35 10.83
N ILE A 42 9.21 -1.16 10.36
CA ILE A 42 9.50 0.12 11.03
C ILE A 42 8.31 1.02 11.26
N ALA A 43 7.24 0.89 10.46
CA ALA A 43 6.09 1.78 10.52
C ALA A 43 5.08 1.35 11.60
N ASP A 44 4.46 2.33 12.27
CA ASP A 44 3.29 2.08 13.13
C ASP A 44 2.01 2.15 12.28
N ARG A 45 1.95 3.10 11.35
CA ARG A 45 0.85 3.33 10.43
C ARG A 45 1.37 3.46 9.00
N VAL A 46 0.56 3.07 8.05
CA VAL A 46 0.88 3.16 6.63
C VAL A 46 -0.20 3.94 5.91
N ALA A 47 0.22 4.85 5.04
CA ALA A 47 -0.64 5.50 4.06
C ALA A 47 -0.18 5.07 2.66
N VAL A 48 -1.05 4.37 1.94
CA VAL A 48 -0.81 3.94 0.57
C VAL A 48 -1.25 5.04 -0.38
N MET A 49 -0.34 5.47 -1.26
CA MET A 49 -0.62 6.51 -2.25
C MET A 49 -0.69 5.93 -3.65
N TYR A 50 -1.63 6.44 -4.45
CA TYR A 50 -1.74 6.14 -5.87
C TYR A 50 -2.23 7.38 -6.64
N GLY A 51 -1.54 7.75 -7.72
CA GLY A 51 -1.91 8.89 -8.54
C GLY A 51 -2.02 10.23 -7.78
N GLY A 52 -1.21 10.44 -6.75
CA GLY A 52 -1.24 11.65 -5.93
C GLY A 52 -2.24 11.62 -4.76
N PHE A 53 -3.08 10.59 -4.63
CA PHE A 53 -4.08 10.45 -3.57
C PHE A 53 -3.72 9.36 -2.57
N ILE A 54 -4.09 9.56 -1.30
CA ILE A 54 -4.06 8.49 -0.31
C ILE A 54 -5.30 7.62 -0.55
N VAL A 55 -5.07 6.36 -0.94
CA VAL A 55 -6.14 5.41 -1.26
C VAL A 55 -6.51 4.51 -0.09
N GLU A 56 -5.58 4.30 0.85
CA GLU A 56 -5.81 3.52 2.05
C GLU A 56 -4.85 3.92 3.16
N GLN A 57 -5.33 3.98 4.41
CA GLN A 57 -4.51 4.28 5.58
C GLN A 57 -4.96 3.48 6.79
N ALA A 58 -4.02 2.78 7.44
CA ALA A 58 -4.30 1.98 8.64
C ALA A 58 -3.02 1.73 9.48
N PRO A 59 -3.15 1.20 10.71
CA PRO A 59 -2.02 0.59 11.41
C PRO A 59 -1.38 -0.50 10.55
N VAL A 60 -0.04 -0.60 10.55
CA VAL A 60 0.70 -1.50 9.67
C VAL A 60 0.18 -2.94 9.72
N LYS A 61 -0.03 -3.50 10.91
CA LYS A 61 -0.53 -4.86 11.08
C LYS A 61 -1.88 -5.06 10.40
N LYS A 62 -2.80 -4.10 10.55
CA LYS A 62 -4.15 -4.15 9.99
C LYS A 62 -4.12 -4.04 8.47
N LEU A 63 -3.33 -3.12 7.92
CA LEU A 63 -3.20 -2.94 6.48
C LEU A 63 -2.64 -4.20 5.78
N TYR A 64 -1.67 -4.88 6.41
CA TYR A 64 -1.07 -6.10 5.84
C TYR A 64 -1.96 -7.33 5.99
N SER A 65 -2.74 -7.44 7.08
CA SER A 65 -3.64 -8.59 7.29
C SER A 65 -4.97 -8.47 6.54
N THR A 66 -5.52 -7.26 6.46
CA THR A 66 -6.85 -7.01 5.89
C THR A 66 -6.85 -5.75 5.01
N PRO A 67 -6.07 -5.74 3.90
CA PRO A 67 -6.10 -4.63 2.95
C PRO A 67 -7.47 -4.53 2.29
N LYS A 68 -8.00 -3.32 2.18
CA LYS A 68 -9.35 -3.08 1.66
C LYS A 68 -9.36 -2.47 0.25
N HIS A 69 -8.40 -1.61 -0.06
CA HIS A 69 -8.34 -1.04 -1.40
C HIS A 69 -7.77 -2.06 -2.41
N PRO A 70 -8.37 -2.22 -3.60
CA PRO A 70 -7.88 -3.16 -4.62
C PRO A 70 -6.43 -2.96 -5.03
N TYR A 71 -5.95 -1.72 -5.06
CA TYR A 71 -4.54 -1.42 -5.32
C TYR A 71 -3.61 -1.93 -4.22
N THR A 72 -3.96 -1.71 -2.94
CA THR A 72 -3.19 -2.20 -1.78
C THR A 72 -3.10 -3.72 -1.79
N ARG A 73 -4.23 -4.39 -2.07
CA ARG A 73 -4.26 -5.86 -2.22
C ARG A 73 -3.33 -6.33 -3.33
N GLY A 74 -3.39 -5.66 -4.49
CA GLY A 74 -2.51 -5.95 -5.61
C GLY A 74 -1.03 -5.78 -5.24
N LEU A 75 -0.67 -4.71 -4.55
CA LEU A 75 0.71 -4.48 -4.08
C LEU A 75 1.17 -5.58 -3.10
N LEU A 76 0.37 -5.92 -2.11
CA LEU A 76 0.73 -6.94 -1.12
C LEU A 76 0.82 -8.34 -1.74
N ASN A 77 0.02 -8.64 -2.77
CA ASN A 77 0.09 -9.90 -3.50
C ASN A 77 1.37 -10.04 -4.36
N THR A 78 2.08 -8.93 -4.63
CA THR A 78 3.39 -8.98 -5.31
C THR A 78 4.54 -9.33 -4.37
N LEU A 79 4.31 -9.37 -3.05
CA LEU A 79 5.33 -9.76 -2.09
C LEU A 79 5.52 -11.28 -2.10
N PRO A 80 6.77 -11.78 -2.06
CA PRO A 80 7.03 -13.20 -1.89
C PRO A 80 6.42 -13.70 -0.58
N LYS A 81 5.55 -14.69 -0.65
CA LYS A 81 5.04 -15.37 0.56
C LYS A 81 6.15 -16.26 1.11
N LEU A 82 6.47 -16.11 2.40
CA LEU A 82 7.52 -16.91 3.08
C LEU A 82 7.11 -18.38 3.29
N GLU A 83 5.81 -18.69 3.22
CA GLU A 83 5.27 -20.04 3.42
C GLU A 83 4.26 -20.36 2.30
N GLY A 84 4.53 -21.43 1.56
CA GLY A 84 3.63 -21.97 0.53
C GLY A 84 4.36 -22.42 -0.74
N GLU A 85 3.79 -23.36 -1.44
CA GLU A 85 4.33 -23.87 -2.70
C GLU A 85 4.57 -22.75 -3.72
N ARG A 86 5.75 -22.77 -4.34
CA ARG A 86 6.22 -21.82 -5.38
C ARG A 86 5.44 -21.91 -6.69
N THR A 87 4.13 -22.10 -6.66
CA THR A 87 3.37 -22.51 -7.85
C THR A 87 2.48 -21.43 -8.47
N GLU A 88 2.40 -20.23 -7.94
CA GLU A 88 1.62 -19.20 -8.62
C GLU A 88 2.47 -17.97 -8.96
N ARG A 89 2.47 -17.67 -10.27
CA ARG A 89 3.03 -16.47 -10.88
C ARG A 89 2.50 -15.27 -10.09
N LEU A 90 3.39 -14.49 -9.48
CA LEU A 90 3.03 -13.24 -8.80
C LEU A 90 2.13 -12.41 -9.72
N GLU A 91 0.88 -12.20 -9.31
CA GLU A 91 -0.07 -11.41 -10.10
C GLU A 91 0.36 -9.95 -10.09
N SER A 92 0.85 -9.49 -11.25
CA SER A 92 1.18 -8.08 -11.42
C SER A 92 -0.09 -7.26 -11.66
N ILE A 93 -0.15 -6.05 -11.10
CA ILE A 93 -1.22 -5.09 -11.39
C ILE A 93 -1.12 -4.69 -12.86
N LYS A 94 -2.09 -5.11 -13.69
CA LYS A 94 -2.13 -4.87 -15.14
C LYS A 94 -2.30 -3.37 -15.46
N GLY A 95 -1.88 -2.96 -16.65
CA GLY A 95 -2.04 -1.60 -17.16
C GLY A 95 -0.95 -0.63 -16.71
N GLN A 96 -1.00 0.59 -17.26
CA GLN A 96 -0.03 1.67 -16.98
C GLN A 96 -0.48 2.54 -15.80
N PRO A 97 0.44 3.09 -15.00
CA PRO A 97 0.11 4.12 -14.02
C PRO A 97 -0.56 5.33 -14.69
N PRO A 98 -1.35 6.13 -13.96
CA PRO A 98 -1.97 7.33 -14.51
C PRO A 98 -0.92 8.38 -14.87
N ASP A 99 -1.22 9.19 -15.89
CA ASP A 99 -0.45 10.39 -16.17
C ASP A 99 -0.71 11.43 -15.08
N LEU A 100 0.35 11.77 -14.33
CA LEU A 100 0.26 12.73 -13.23
C LEU A 100 0.09 14.18 -13.69
N HIS A 101 0.26 14.48 -14.98
CA HIS A 101 -0.01 15.82 -15.55
C HIS A 101 -1.50 16.04 -15.80
N ASN A 102 -2.27 14.96 -16.01
CA ASN A 102 -3.70 14.99 -16.30
C ASN A 102 -4.43 14.00 -15.39
N ILE A 103 -4.44 14.26 -14.09
CA ILE A 103 -5.16 13.44 -13.13
C ILE A 103 -6.67 13.71 -13.30
N PRO A 104 -7.49 12.71 -13.63
CA PRO A 104 -8.92 12.90 -13.78
C PRO A 104 -9.61 13.15 -12.43
N ASP A 105 -10.76 13.80 -12.44
CA ASP A 105 -11.60 13.96 -11.25
C ASP A 105 -12.25 12.64 -10.77
N SER A 106 -12.02 11.57 -11.50
CA SER A 106 -12.47 10.20 -11.21
C SER A 106 -11.47 9.42 -10.35
N CYS A 107 -11.84 8.20 -9.93
CA CYS A 107 -10.92 7.33 -9.19
C CYS A 107 -9.64 7.08 -10.00
N PRO A 108 -8.44 7.47 -9.51
CA PRO A 108 -7.21 7.35 -10.28
C PRO A 108 -6.82 5.89 -10.58
N PHE A 109 -7.34 4.94 -9.80
CA PHE A 109 -7.10 3.50 -10.01
C PHE A 109 -8.16 2.85 -10.92
N ALA A 110 -9.26 3.51 -11.27
CA ALA A 110 -10.34 2.96 -12.08
C ALA A 110 -9.87 2.23 -13.35
N PRO A 111 -8.94 2.75 -14.17
CA PRO A 111 -8.49 2.08 -15.39
C PRO A 111 -7.77 0.73 -15.17
N ARG A 112 -7.34 0.45 -13.95
CA ARG A 112 -6.59 -0.77 -13.57
C ARG A 112 -7.34 -1.63 -12.56
N CYS A 113 -8.51 -1.17 -12.12
CA CYS A 113 -9.29 -1.83 -11.08
C CYS A 113 -10.16 -2.95 -11.66
N ILE A 114 -10.02 -4.16 -11.13
CA ILE A 114 -10.88 -5.30 -11.52
C ILE A 114 -12.32 -5.16 -11.02
N HIS A 115 -12.55 -4.24 -10.06
CA HIS A 115 -13.85 -3.94 -9.46
C HIS A 115 -14.33 -2.53 -9.88
N VAL A 116 -13.97 -2.06 -11.08
CA VAL A 116 -14.39 -0.74 -11.55
C VAL A 116 -15.90 -0.67 -11.76
N SER A 117 -16.52 0.42 -11.29
CA SER A 117 -17.92 0.75 -11.56
C SER A 117 -18.05 2.07 -12.32
N GLU A 118 -19.24 2.39 -12.81
CA GLU A 118 -19.53 3.66 -13.43
C GLU A 118 -19.25 4.86 -12.50
N LYS A 119 -19.56 4.71 -11.21
CA LYS A 119 -19.26 5.72 -10.19
C LYS A 119 -17.74 5.99 -10.09
N CYS A 120 -16.92 4.94 -10.16
CA CYS A 120 -15.46 5.07 -10.14
C CYS A 120 -14.90 5.82 -11.36
N GLN A 121 -15.60 5.76 -12.50
CA GLN A 121 -15.19 6.45 -13.73
C GLN A 121 -15.55 7.94 -13.72
N ASN A 122 -16.54 8.34 -12.93
CA ASN A 122 -17.06 9.70 -12.89
C ASN A 122 -16.64 10.48 -11.65
N GLU A 123 -16.31 9.80 -10.54
CA GLU A 123 -16.01 10.44 -9.27
C GLU A 123 -14.76 9.84 -8.62
N ASN A 124 -14.04 10.65 -7.83
CA ASN A 124 -12.94 10.18 -7.00
C ASN A 124 -13.45 9.92 -5.58
N PRO A 125 -13.35 8.68 -5.05
CA PRO A 125 -13.79 8.37 -3.68
C PRO A 125 -12.97 9.14 -2.66
N ARG A 126 -13.63 9.63 -1.63
CA ARG A 126 -12.96 10.26 -0.49
C ARG A 126 -12.40 9.21 0.46
N LEU A 127 -11.35 9.58 1.18
CA LEU A 127 -10.78 8.72 2.22
C LEU A 127 -11.72 8.73 3.44
N GLU A 128 -12.43 7.63 3.66
CA GLU A 128 -13.45 7.49 4.70
C GLU A 128 -13.10 6.37 5.68
N MET A 129 -13.54 6.51 6.92
CA MET A 129 -13.36 5.50 7.96
C MET A 129 -14.27 4.30 7.68
N THR A 130 -13.69 3.14 7.46
CA THR A 130 -14.42 1.88 7.26
C THR A 130 -14.44 1.02 8.51
N ASP A 131 -13.39 1.14 9.34
CA ASP A 131 -13.23 0.49 10.64
C ASP A 131 -12.47 1.42 11.58
N PRO A 132 -12.44 1.14 12.89
CA PRO A 132 -11.57 1.86 13.81
C PRO A 132 -10.14 1.90 13.30
N GLU A 133 -9.59 3.12 13.12
CA GLU A 133 -8.24 3.40 12.63
C GLU A 133 -7.93 2.96 11.18
N HIS A 134 -8.92 2.53 10.39
CA HIS A 134 -8.75 2.11 9.00
C HIS A 134 -9.59 2.96 8.06
N GLN A 135 -8.93 3.74 7.20
CA GLN A 135 -9.56 4.62 6.22
C GLN A 135 -9.27 4.11 4.80
N VAL A 136 -10.27 4.18 3.94
CA VAL A 136 -10.19 3.69 2.55
C VAL A 136 -10.91 4.66 1.61
N ALA A 137 -10.30 4.97 0.49
CA ALA A 137 -10.89 5.74 -0.60
C ALA A 137 -11.38 4.77 -1.70
N CYS A 138 -12.47 4.05 -1.42
CA CYS A 138 -13.03 3.06 -2.35
C CYS A 138 -14.49 2.78 -2.04
N TRP A 139 -15.31 2.68 -3.07
CA TRP A 139 -16.71 2.24 -2.93
C TRP A 139 -16.87 0.73 -2.93
N TRP A 140 -15.86 -0.02 -3.36
CA TRP A 140 -15.87 -1.47 -3.32
C TRP A 140 -15.61 -1.97 -1.89
N ASN A 141 -16.56 -2.68 -1.32
CA ASN A 141 -16.40 -3.34 -0.03
C ASN A 141 -15.83 -4.74 -0.25
N THR A 142 -14.57 -4.92 0.08
CA THR A 142 -13.84 -6.18 -0.12
C THR A 142 -14.30 -7.32 0.79
N GLU A 143 -14.94 -7.03 1.92
CA GLU A 143 -15.43 -8.06 2.85
C GLU A 143 -16.78 -8.62 2.38
N LYS A 144 -17.61 -7.77 1.78
CA LYS A 144 -18.95 -8.15 1.29
C LYS A 144 -18.97 -8.41 -0.21
N GLU A 145 -17.89 -8.11 -0.92
CA GLU A 145 -17.78 -8.17 -2.39
C GLU A 145 -18.88 -7.39 -3.12
N ILE A 146 -19.29 -6.25 -2.57
CA ILE A 146 -20.31 -5.36 -3.10
C ILE A 146 -19.84 -3.90 -3.09
N PHE A 147 -20.51 -3.04 -3.85
CA PHE A 147 -20.30 -1.59 -3.79
C PHE A 147 -21.06 -0.98 -2.61
N SER A 148 -20.42 -0.03 -1.94
CA SER A 148 -21.07 0.84 -0.96
C SER A 148 -21.98 1.82 -1.71
N THR A 149 -23.21 1.98 -1.27
CA THR A 149 -24.20 2.93 -1.81
C THR A 149 -23.84 4.36 -1.45
#